data_9b99e86ddd5e357a62bfe9696068e1e0
#
_entry.id   9b99e86ddd5e357a62bfe9696068e1e0
#
_cell.length_a   1.000
_cell.length_b   1.000
_cell.length_c   1.000
_cell.angle_alpha   90.00
_cell.angle_beta   90.00
_cell.angle_gamma   90.00
#
_symmetry.space_group_name_H-M   'P 1'
#
loop_
_entity.id
_entity.type
_entity.pdbx_description
1 polymer ?
#
loop_
_entity_poly.entity_id
_entity_poly.type
_entity_poly.pdbx_seq_one_letter_code
_entity_poly.pdbx_strand_id
1 'polypeptide(L)'
;SAARLGCRVALINDRPVVGGNNSSEIRVHLGGRIEEGTYKELGGLQKEFGPEKGGNAQPAEYYEDQKKMDWLAGEKNVSLFLNYRAIGVTKEGDKITSVVVKHIESGKELKFKAPLFSDCTGDGTIGYLAGADYRMGREGRDEYGESIAPEKADKLTMGSSVQWYSVDNKKSSPFPEFSYGVEFNDKNCEKVMMGEWTWETGMNFDQIKDFERIRDYGMLVVYSNWSYLKNRMKENDQYKNRKLGWVAYVAGKRESRRLMGDYILKEDDITKNVSHEDASFATTWSIDLHWQDPKNSEHFPGNEFKAVTKHILIHPYAVPYRCLYSRNVENLFMAGRNISVTHVALGTVRVMRTTGMMGEVVGMAASLCKKYDVTPRGVYRSHLEDLKTLMKEGVNKKGLPNNQRYNEGGILKDKPVVQ
;
A
#
# COMPACT_ATOMS: atom_id res chain seq x y z
N SER A 1 0.57 14.54 -10.70
CA SER A 1 1.73 15.22 -11.30
C SER A 1 1.68 15.21 -12.83
N ALA A 2 1.50 14.05 -13.50
CA ALA A 2 1.44 13.97 -14.98
C ALA A 2 0.45 14.95 -15.61
N ALA A 3 -0.75 15.07 -15.04
CA ALA A 3 -1.81 15.95 -15.52
C ALA A 3 -1.39 17.44 -15.48
N ARG A 4 -0.77 17.88 -14.40
CA ARG A 4 -0.25 19.26 -14.25
C ARG A 4 0.91 19.57 -15.20
N LEU A 5 1.64 18.52 -15.62
CA LEU A 5 2.72 18.60 -16.62
C LEU A 5 2.22 18.35 -18.05
N GLY A 6 0.89 18.46 -18.29
CA GLY A 6 0.30 18.48 -19.63
C GLY A 6 -0.06 17.12 -20.22
N CYS A 7 -0.02 16.02 -19.44
CA CYS A 7 -0.55 14.73 -19.89
C CYS A 7 -2.08 14.68 -19.68
N ARG A 8 -2.82 14.05 -20.59
CA ARG A 8 -4.20 13.64 -20.34
C ARG A 8 -4.18 12.31 -19.62
N VAL A 9 -4.81 12.23 -18.46
CA VAL A 9 -4.75 11.07 -17.55
C VAL A 9 -6.14 10.47 -17.37
N ALA A 10 -6.29 9.17 -17.63
CA ALA A 10 -7.42 8.37 -17.17
C ALA A 10 -7.00 7.69 -15.86
N LEU A 11 -7.61 8.08 -14.74
CA LEU A 11 -7.44 7.44 -13.45
C LEU A 11 -8.57 6.45 -13.23
N ILE A 12 -8.22 5.16 -13.22
CA ILE A 12 -9.16 4.07 -13.08
C ILE A 12 -9.00 3.47 -11.69
N ASN A 13 -10.10 3.38 -10.96
CA ASN A 13 -10.14 2.88 -9.60
C ASN A 13 -11.26 1.85 -9.44
N ASP A 14 -10.94 0.71 -8.86
CA ASP A 14 -11.90 -0.39 -8.68
C ASP A 14 -12.80 -0.25 -7.43
N ARG A 15 -12.72 0.90 -6.77
CA ARG A 15 -13.53 1.24 -5.58
C ARG A 15 -14.33 2.52 -5.80
N PRO A 16 -15.41 2.74 -5.02
CA PRO A 16 -16.22 3.94 -5.11
C PRO A 16 -15.52 5.22 -4.61
N VAL A 17 -14.46 5.06 -3.83
CA VAL A 17 -13.65 6.17 -3.29
C VAL A 17 -12.17 5.97 -3.58
N VAL A 18 -11.44 7.06 -3.74
CA VAL A 18 -9.99 7.04 -3.92
C VAL A 18 -9.26 7.05 -2.59
N GLY A 19 -7.96 6.70 -2.59
CA GLY A 19 -7.12 6.72 -1.39
C GLY A 19 -6.63 5.34 -0.97
N GLY A 20 -7.15 4.26 -1.56
CA GLY A 20 -6.72 2.89 -1.24
C GLY A 20 -6.87 2.59 0.25
N ASN A 21 -5.79 2.17 0.91
CA ASN A 21 -5.81 1.88 2.34
C ASN A 21 -6.13 3.12 3.20
N ASN A 22 -5.81 4.35 2.74
CA ASN A 22 -6.24 5.59 3.39
C ASN A 22 -7.58 6.09 2.82
N SER A 23 -8.60 5.28 2.97
CA SER A 23 -9.99 5.61 2.66
C SER A 23 -10.91 5.21 3.81
N SER A 24 -12.14 5.67 3.79
CA SER A 24 -13.16 5.26 4.76
C SER A 24 -13.50 3.77 4.73
N GLU A 25 -13.11 3.06 3.66
CA GLU A 25 -13.37 1.63 3.50
C GLU A 25 -12.38 0.75 4.29
N ILE A 26 -11.10 1.17 4.39
CA ILE A 26 -10.02 0.35 4.99
C ILE A 26 -9.48 0.99 6.26
N ARG A 27 -9.37 2.33 6.28
CA ARG A 27 -9.08 3.16 7.46
C ARG A 27 -7.68 2.98 8.05
N VAL A 28 -6.67 3.05 7.19
CA VAL A 28 -5.25 3.09 7.57
C VAL A 28 -4.73 4.52 7.52
N HIS A 29 -3.92 4.94 8.50
CA HIS A 29 -3.29 6.25 8.50
C HIS A 29 -2.23 6.38 7.40
N LEU A 30 -1.85 7.63 7.07
CA LEU A 30 -0.75 7.92 6.14
C LEU A 30 0.60 7.73 6.82
N GLY A 31 1.17 6.53 6.73
CA GLY A 31 2.50 6.25 7.26
C GLY A 31 3.62 6.82 6.39
N GLY A 32 4.80 7.05 6.98
CA GLY A 32 5.95 7.67 6.34
C GLY A 32 5.94 9.20 6.47
N ARG A 33 7.00 9.84 5.94
CA ARG A 33 7.15 11.30 5.91
C ARG A 33 7.36 11.78 4.48
N ILE A 34 6.93 12.99 4.21
CA ILE A 34 7.17 13.74 2.97
C ILE A 34 8.13 14.87 3.24
N GLU A 35 8.63 15.51 2.20
CA GLU A 35 9.57 16.64 2.28
C GLU A 35 10.92 16.24 2.92
N GLU A 36 11.31 14.99 2.75
CA GLU A 36 12.56 14.43 3.26
C GLU A 36 13.50 14.01 2.10
N GLY A 37 14.76 13.77 2.45
CA GLY A 37 15.78 13.36 1.46
C GLY A 37 16.23 14.50 0.54
N THR A 38 16.67 14.14 -0.67
CA THR A 38 17.26 15.06 -1.66
C THR A 38 16.23 15.99 -2.30
N TYR A 39 15.02 15.50 -2.55
CA TYR A 39 13.97 16.22 -3.26
C TYR A 39 12.85 16.63 -2.30
N LYS A 40 13.01 17.78 -1.67
CA LYS A 40 12.10 18.30 -0.63
C LYS A 40 10.71 18.66 -1.14
N GLU A 41 10.52 18.77 -2.45
CA GLU A 41 9.24 19.10 -3.05
C GLU A 41 8.36 17.86 -3.28
N LEU A 42 8.94 16.64 -3.23
CA LEU A 42 8.17 15.41 -3.36
C LEU A 42 7.31 15.15 -2.12
N GLY A 43 6.09 14.76 -2.37
CA GLY A 43 5.03 14.60 -1.36
C GLY A 43 4.17 15.84 -1.19
N GLY A 44 4.56 16.97 -1.78
CA GLY A 44 3.82 18.21 -1.68
C GLY A 44 2.37 18.14 -2.17
N LEU A 45 2.07 17.34 -3.20
CA LEU A 45 0.69 17.09 -3.63
C LEU A 45 -0.17 16.49 -2.51
N GLN A 46 0.41 15.67 -1.64
CA GLN A 46 -0.32 15.05 -0.54
C GLN A 46 -0.81 16.07 0.50
N LYS A 47 -0.19 17.24 0.59
CA LYS A 47 -0.65 18.33 1.46
C LYS A 47 -1.93 18.98 0.96
N GLU A 48 -2.19 18.92 -0.34
CA GLU A 48 -3.39 19.51 -0.94
C GLU A 48 -4.66 18.68 -0.66
N PHE A 49 -4.53 17.36 -0.64
CA PHE A 49 -5.67 16.45 -0.51
C PHE A 49 -5.63 15.52 0.71
N GLY A 50 -4.50 15.41 1.37
CA GLY A 50 -4.33 14.54 2.52
C GLY A 50 -5.26 14.91 3.68
N PRO A 51 -5.74 13.93 4.46
CA PRO A 51 -6.58 14.19 5.61
C PRO A 51 -5.82 14.93 6.71
N GLU A 52 -6.50 15.81 7.42
CA GLU A 52 -5.95 16.55 8.56
C GLU A 52 -5.83 15.69 9.80
N LYS A 53 -6.77 14.78 9.99
CA LYS A 53 -6.78 13.82 11.10
C LYS A 53 -6.07 12.53 10.68
N GLY A 54 -5.58 11.79 11.66
CA GLY A 54 -4.93 10.50 11.45
C GLY A 54 -5.38 9.46 12.44
N GLY A 55 -4.92 8.22 12.23
CA GLY A 55 -5.20 7.05 13.05
C GLY A 55 -5.68 5.88 12.23
N ASN A 56 -5.50 4.68 12.79
CA ASN A 56 -6.06 3.45 12.24
C ASN A 56 -7.43 3.21 12.83
N ALA A 57 -8.31 2.56 12.08
CA ALA A 57 -9.66 2.19 12.51
C ALA A 57 -10.43 3.37 13.16
N GLN A 58 -10.30 4.58 12.63
CA GLN A 58 -11.01 5.77 13.11
C GLN A 58 -12.36 5.93 12.38
N PRO A 59 -13.24 6.82 12.86
CA PRO A 59 -14.46 7.19 12.12
C PRO A 59 -14.19 7.60 10.67
N ALA A 60 -15.16 7.35 9.77
CA ALA A 60 -15.00 7.53 8.33
C ALA A 60 -14.55 8.94 7.92
N GLU A 61 -15.05 9.95 8.62
CA GLU A 61 -14.75 11.36 8.38
C GLU A 61 -13.27 11.74 8.59
N TYR A 62 -12.49 10.90 9.31
CA TYR A 62 -11.04 11.12 9.49
C TYR A 62 -10.27 10.93 8.18
N TYR A 63 -10.83 10.21 7.22
CA TYR A 63 -10.16 9.88 5.95
C TYR A 63 -10.49 10.85 4.83
N GLU A 64 -11.45 11.75 5.02
CA GLU A 64 -11.78 12.87 4.11
C GLU A 64 -11.87 12.45 2.63
N ASP A 65 -12.59 11.35 2.34
CA ASP A 65 -12.69 10.81 0.99
C ASP A 65 -13.24 11.83 0.00
N GLN A 66 -14.26 12.63 0.41
CA GLN A 66 -14.83 13.67 -0.45
C GLN A 66 -13.80 14.74 -0.83
N LYS A 67 -12.96 15.18 0.09
CA LYS A 67 -11.86 16.12 -0.19
C LYS A 67 -10.92 15.62 -1.28
N LYS A 68 -10.58 14.31 -1.24
CA LYS A 68 -9.75 13.68 -2.26
C LYS A 68 -10.45 13.63 -3.62
N MET A 69 -11.75 13.33 -3.63
CA MET A 69 -12.57 13.29 -4.84
C MET A 69 -12.71 14.68 -5.46
N ASP A 70 -12.99 15.70 -4.65
CA ASP A 70 -13.13 17.09 -5.10
C ASP A 70 -11.80 17.63 -5.65
N TRP A 71 -10.69 17.30 -4.99
CA TRP A 71 -9.36 17.65 -5.46
C TRP A 71 -9.07 17.06 -6.84
N LEU A 72 -9.40 15.77 -7.07
CA LEU A 72 -9.23 15.13 -8.38
C LEU A 72 -10.17 15.74 -9.44
N ALA A 73 -11.42 16.04 -9.09
CA ALA A 73 -12.37 16.69 -9.99
C ALA A 73 -11.92 18.09 -10.43
N GLY A 74 -11.13 18.76 -9.59
CA GLY A 74 -10.52 20.06 -9.90
C GLY A 74 -9.33 20.00 -10.87
N GLU A 75 -8.77 18.83 -11.14
CA GLU A 75 -7.60 18.66 -12.03
C GLU A 75 -8.03 18.54 -13.50
N LYS A 76 -7.77 19.58 -14.29
CA LYS A 76 -8.28 19.73 -15.68
C LYS A 76 -7.97 18.56 -16.62
N ASN A 77 -6.82 17.92 -16.45
CA ASN A 77 -6.36 16.86 -17.36
C ASN A 77 -6.55 15.46 -16.78
N VAL A 78 -7.36 15.30 -15.73
CA VAL A 78 -7.69 14.01 -15.12
C VAL A 78 -9.13 13.65 -15.43
N SER A 79 -9.34 12.44 -15.94
CA SER A 79 -10.67 11.82 -16.03
C SER A 79 -10.71 10.65 -15.06
N LEU A 80 -11.64 10.69 -14.11
CA LEU A 80 -11.76 9.69 -13.05
C LEU A 80 -12.84 8.66 -13.40
N PHE A 81 -12.48 7.37 -13.30
CA PHE A 81 -13.35 6.21 -13.53
C PHE A 81 -13.40 5.35 -12.29
N LEU A 82 -14.46 5.47 -11.49
CA LEU A 82 -14.67 4.70 -10.26
C LEU A 82 -15.40 3.39 -10.54
N ASN A 83 -15.20 2.40 -9.67
CA ASN A 83 -15.81 1.08 -9.77
C ASN A 83 -15.44 0.32 -11.05
N TYR A 84 -14.30 0.62 -11.66
CA TYR A 84 -13.80 -0.10 -12.82
C TYR A 84 -12.56 -0.91 -12.47
N ARG A 85 -12.63 -2.21 -12.64
CA ARG A 85 -11.51 -3.14 -12.45
C ARG A 85 -10.88 -3.52 -13.79
N ALA A 86 -9.55 -3.49 -13.87
CA ALA A 86 -8.84 -4.00 -15.03
C ALA A 86 -8.99 -5.52 -15.13
N ILE A 87 -9.41 -5.98 -16.31
CA ILE A 87 -9.69 -7.40 -16.60
C ILE A 87 -8.89 -7.94 -17.79
N GLY A 88 -8.29 -7.08 -18.60
CA GLY A 88 -7.52 -7.51 -19.76
C GLY A 88 -6.56 -6.45 -20.27
N VAL A 89 -5.50 -6.91 -20.93
CA VAL A 89 -4.47 -6.09 -21.57
C VAL A 89 -4.23 -6.63 -22.98
N THR A 90 -4.09 -5.72 -23.94
CA THR A 90 -3.63 -6.03 -25.30
C THR A 90 -2.23 -5.48 -25.49
N LYS A 91 -1.35 -6.25 -26.11
CA LYS A 91 0.03 -5.86 -26.44
C LYS A 91 0.32 -6.00 -27.93
N GLU A 92 1.29 -5.23 -28.38
CA GLU A 92 2.05 -5.43 -29.61
C GLU A 92 3.53 -5.49 -29.25
N GLY A 93 4.14 -6.67 -29.43
CA GLY A 93 5.48 -6.93 -28.89
C GLY A 93 5.50 -6.75 -27.37
N ASP A 94 6.43 -5.92 -26.89
CA ASP A 94 6.59 -5.63 -25.48
C ASP A 94 5.87 -4.35 -25.01
N LYS A 95 4.99 -3.77 -25.84
CA LYS A 95 4.21 -2.57 -25.54
C LYS A 95 2.75 -2.89 -25.31
N ILE A 96 2.19 -2.35 -24.23
CA ILE A 96 0.75 -2.34 -24.00
C ILE A 96 0.11 -1.35 -24.98
N THR A 97 -0.90 -1.79 -25.72
CA THR A 97 -1.70 -0.95 -26.62
C THR A 97 -3.04 -0.57 -26.03
N SER A 98 -3.57 -1.42 -25.15
CA SER A 98 -4.81 -1.09 -24.46
C SER A 98 -5.00 -1.89 -23.16
N VAL A 99 -5.80 -1.30 -22.25
CA VAL A 99 -6.32 -1.95 -21.04
C VAL A 99 -7.83 -2.00 -21.14
N VAL A 100 -8.41 -3.17 -20.89
CA VAL A 100 -9.86 -3.37 -20.77
C VAL A 100 -10.22 -3.36 -19.30
N VAL A 101 -11.23 -2.57 -18.95
CA VAL A 101 -11.75 -2.49 -17.59
C VAL A 101 -13.24 -2.78 -17.57
N LYS A 102 -13.72 -3.33 -16.46
CA LYS A 102 -15.13 -3.68 -16.27
C LYS A 102 -15.69 -2.98 -15.04
N HIS A 103 -16.83 -2.34 -15.21
CA HIS A 103 -17.55 -1.74 -14.09
C HIS A 103 -18.12 -2.84 -13.20
N ILE A 104 -17.82 -2.77 -11.91
CA ILE A 104 -18.10 -3.85 -10.95
C ILE A 104 -19.60 -4.15 -10.84
N GLU A 105 -20.45 -3.11 -10.83
CA GLU A 105 -21.89 -3.27 -10.64
C GLU A 105 -22.62 -3.54 -11.96
N SER A 106 -22.38 -2.72 -12.99
CA SER A 106 -23.13 -2.80 -14.25
C SER A 106 -22.61 -3.80 -15.26
N GLY A 107 -21.38 -4.29 -15.05
CA GLY A 107 -20.70 -5.17 -16.02
C GLY A 107 -20.23 -4.47 -17.30
N LYS A 108 -20.46 -3.15 -17.44
CA LYS A 108 -20.03 -2.37 -18.61
C LYS A 108 -18.53 -2.41 -18.79
N GLU A 109 -18.07 -2.71 -19.98
CA GLU A 109 -16.66 -2.72 -20.32
C GLU A 109 -16.24 -1.46 -21.06
N LEU A 110 -15.06 -0.95 -20.73
CA LEU A 110 -14.39 0.14 -21.42
C LEU A 110 -12.97 -0.31 -21.82
N LYS A 111 -12.52 0.19 -22.97
CA LYS A 111 -11.17 -0.07 -23.48
C LYS A 111 -10.41 1.25 -23.55
N PHE A 112 -9.33 1.34 -22.79
CA PHE A 112 -8.43 2.50 -22.77
C PHE A 112 -7.21 2.24 -23.64
N LYS A 113 -6.97 3.12 -24.61
CA LYS A 113 -5.76 3.14 -25.45
C LYS A 113 -4.90 4.33 -25.05
N ALA A 114 -3.62 4.10 -24.81
CA ALA A 114 -2.66 5.12 -24.46
C ALA A 114 -1.24 4.71 -24.88
N PRO A 115 -0.32 5.66 -25.03
CA PRO A 115 1.09 5.35 -25.26
C PRO A 115 1.80 4.86 -23.99
N LEU A 116 1.30 5.25 -22.79
CA LEU A 116 1.90 4.92 -21.51
C LEU A 116 0.84 4.42 -20.53
N PHE A 117 1.23 3.48 -19.69
CA PHE A 117 0.41 2.90 -18.63
C PHE A 117 1.17 2.92 -17.30
N SER A 118 0.45 3.05 -16.20
CA SER A 118 1.00 2.92 -14.85
C SER A 118 0.17 1.93 -14.04
N ASP A 119 0.83 0.90 -13.51
CA ASP A 119 0.22 -0.03 -12.57
C ASP A 119 0.32 0.53 -11.15
N CYS A 120 -0.78 1.12 -10.69
CA CYS A 120 -0.97 1.61 -9.33
C CYS A 120 -1.95 0.74 -8.54
N THR A 121 -2.22 -0.49 -9.00
CA THR A 121 -3.22 -1.39 -8.39
C THR A 121 -2.77 -1.94 -7.04
N GLY A 122 -1.48 -1.81 -6.72
CA GLY A 122 -0.87 -2.43 -5.55
C GLY A 122 -0.71 -3.95 -5.68
N ASP A 123 -1.52 -4.62 -6.49
CA ASP A 123 -1.45 -6.06 -6.75
C ASP A 123 -0.65 -6.41 -8.03
N GLY A 124 -0.10 -5.40 -8.73
CA GLY A 124 0.59 -5.62 -10.00
C GLY A 124 -0.31 -6.20 -11.07
N THR A 125 -1.59 -5.80 -11.09
CA THR A 125 -2.61 -6.42 -11.95
C THR A 125 -2.35 -6.14 -13.43
N ILE A 126 -2.03 -4.89 -13.79
CA ILE A 126 -1.75 -4.53 -15.18
C ILE A 126 -0.48 -5.22 -15.65
N GLY A 127 0.58 -5.20 -14.83
CA GLY A 127 1.82 -5.91 -15.13
C GLY A 127 1.60 -7.40 -15.33
N TYR A 128 0.86 -8.05 -14.44
CA TYR A 128 0.54 -9.48 -14.57
C TYR A 128 -0.23 -9.79 -15.86
N LEU A 129 -1.27 -9.02 -16.17
CA LEU A 129 -2.05 -9.19 -17.40
C LEU A 129 -1.24 -8.91 -18.67
N ALA A 130 -0.23 -8.06 -18.58
CA ALA A 130 0.70 -7.74 -19.66
C ALA A 130 1.87 -8.74 -19.79
N GLY A 131 2.01 -9.70 -18.88
CA GLY A 131 3.15 -10.61 -18.85
C GLY A 131 4.46 -9.97 -18.37
N ALA A 132 4.36 -8.95 -17.51
CA ALA A 132 5.52 -8.40 -16.83
C ALA A 132 6.09 -9.42 -15.85
N ASP A 133 7.41 -9.43 -15.72
CA ASP A 133 8.07 -10.24 -14.71
C ASP A 133 7.69 -9.77 -13.30
N TYR A 134 7.42 -10.71 -12.42
CA TYR A 134 7.06 -10.41 -11.03
C TYR A 134 7.54 -11.49 -10.07
N ARG A 135 7.55 -11.14 -8.77
CA ARG A 135 7.74 -12.07 -7.65
C ARG A 135 6.59 -11.93 -6.65
N MET A 136 6.37 -12.99 -5.88
CA MET A 136 5.42 -13.04 -4.78
C MET A 136 5.93 -14.06 -3.75
N GLY A 137 5.77 -13.76 -2.45
CA GLY A 137 6.39 -14.52 -1.38
C GLY A 137 7.73 -13.91 -0.97
N ARG A 138 8.50 -14.63 -0.15
CA ARG A 138 9.77 -14.14 0.41
C ARG A 138 10.96 -14.75 -0.33
N GLU A 139 11.93 -13.94 -0.67
CA GLU A 139 13.23 -14.37 -1.16
C GLU A 139 14.01 -15.08 -0.04
N GLY A 140 14.83 -16.06 -0.41
CA GLY A 140 15.76 -16.70 0.50
C GLY A 140 16.98 -15.83 0.80
N ARG A 141 17.59 -16.03 1.96
CA ARG A 141 18.82 -15.32 2.34
C ARG A 141 19.96 -15.58 1.37
N ASP A 142 19.97 -16.74 0.74
CA ASP A 142 20.93 -17.13 -0.29
C ASP A 142 20.87 -16.28 -1.57
N GLU A 143 19.72 -15.61 -1.84
CA GLU A 143 19.55 -14.78 -3.05
C GLU A 143 20.20 -13.39 -2.92
N TYR A 144 19.95 -12.69 -1.79
CA TYR A 144 20.34 -11.29 -1.60
C TYR A 144 21.13 -11.03 -0.31
N GLY A 145 21.36 -12.02 0.54
CA GLY A 145 22.07 -11.87 1.81
C GLY A 145 21.31 -11.10 2.88
N GLU A 146 20.00 -10.88 2.70
CA GLU A 146 19.20 -10.04 3.59
C GLU A 146 19.08 -10.62 5.00
N SER A 147 19.27 -9.77 6.02
CA SER A 147 19.46 -10.18 7.41
C SER A 147 18.24 -10.86 8.04
N ILE A 148 17.04 -10.47 7.62
CA ILE A 148 15.77 -10.96 8.13
C ILE A 148 14.99 -11.79 7.12
N ALA A 149 15.59 -12.11 5.97
CA ALA A 149 15.03 -13.06 5.02
C ALA A 149 15.04 -14.48 5.60
N PRO A 150 14.10 -15.35 5.23
CA PRO A 150 14.15 -16.77 5.59
C PRO A 150 15.39 -17.43 4.98
N GLU A 151 15.80 -18.56 5.53
CA GLU A 151 16.96 -19.31 5.00
C GLU A 151 16.75 -19.69 3.52
N LYS A 152 15.56 -20.14 3.18
CA LYS A 152 15.14 -20.47 1.80
C LYS A 152 13.87 -19.69 1.43
N ALA A 153 13.76 -19.39 0.15
CA ALA A 153 12.57 -18.74 -0.39
C ALA A 153 11.28 -19.53 -0.09
N ASP A 154 10.21 -18.83 0.20
CA ASP A 154 8.90 -19.40 0.46
C ASP A 154 7.75 -18.56 -0.14
N LYS A 155 6.51 -19.00 0.08
CA LYS A 155 5.31 -18.34 -0.44
C LYS A 155 4.63 -17.41 0.57
N LEU A 156 5.18 -17.25 1.77
CA LEU A 156 4.58 -16.38 2.78
C LEU A 156 4.66 -14.92 2.35
N THR A 157 3.64 -14.17 2.72
CA THR A 157 3.56 -12.72 2.53
C THR A 157 3.15 -12.06 3.82
N MET A 158 3.29 -10.77 3.94
CA MET A 158 2.54 -10.02 4.93
C MET A 158 1.05 -10.16 4.62
N GLY A 159 0.22 -10.34 5.64
CA GLY A 159 -1.20 -10.59 5.49
C GLY A 159 -2.03 -9.33 5.25
N SER A 160 -3.34 -9.51 5.32
CA SER A 160 -4.32 -8.42 5.19
C SER A 160 -5.06 -8.18 6.50
N SER A 161 -5.34 -6.92 6.83
CA SER A 161 -6.03 -6.53 8.06
C SER A 161 -7.49 -6.24 7.84
N VAL A 162 -8.35 -6.87 8.64
CA VAL A 162 -9.74 -6.46 8.83
C VAL A 162 -9.80 -5.64 10.12
N GLN A 163 -9.70 -4.33 9.98
CA GLN A 163 -9.75 -3.42 11.12
C GLN A 163 -11.17 -3.23 11.64
N TRP A 164 -11.29 -2.91 12.92
CA TRP A 164 -12.58 -2.70 13.56
C TRP A 164 -12.45 -1.87 14.84
N TYR A 165 -13.54 -1.29 15.30
CA TYR A 165 -13.64 -0.68 16.63
C TYR A 165 -15.03 -0.83 17.23
N SER A 166 -15.06 -0.74 18.55
CA SER A 166 -16.31 -0.67 19.32
C SER A 166 -16.52 0.71 19.91
N VAL A 167 -17.79 1.07 20.13
CA VAL A 167 -18.20 2.33 20.76
C VAL A 167 -19.00 2.07 22.02
N ASP A 168 -18.87 2.95 23.01
CA ASP A 168 -19.72 2.93 24.20
C ASP A 168 -21.12 3.45 23.85
N ASN A 169 -22.12 2.58 23.99
CA ASN A 169 -23.52 2.89 23.68
C ASN A 169 -24.27 3.50 24.89
N LYS A 170 -23.59 3.71 26.04
CA LYS A 170 -24.14 4.24 27.32
C LYS A 170 -25.26 3.40 27.92
N LYS A 171 -25.63 2.28 27.33
CA LYS A 171 -26.64 1.32 27.79
C LYS A 171 -26.24 -0.09 27.37
N SER A 172 -26.85 -1.08 28.05
CA SER A 172 -26.61 -2.48 27.69
C SER A 172 -26.84 -2.73 26.22
N SER A 173 -25.87 -3.37 25.56
CA SER A 173 -25.87 -3.66 24.12
C SER A 173 -25.57 -5.15 23.95
N PRO A 174 -26.60 -6.00 23.83
CA PRO A 174 -26.41 -7.44 23.62
C PRO A 174 -25.75 -7.71 22.25
N PHE A 175 -25.10 -8.85 22.16
CA PHE A 175 -24.53 -9.37 20.91
C PHE A 175 -24.83 -10.87 20.82
N PRO A 176 -25.15 -11.40 19.63
CA PRO A 176 -25.52 -12.81 19.50
C PRO A 176 -24.33 -13.74 19.76
N GLU A 177 -24.63 -14.94 20.26
CA GLU A 177 -23.67 -16.03 20.27
C GLU A 177 -23.58 -16.68 18.89
N PHE A 178 -22.36 -17.04 18.48
CA PHE A 178 -22.10 -17.77 17.23
C PHE A 178 -21.72 -19.21 17.53
N SER A 179 -22.50 -20.17 17.04
CA SER A 179 -22.18 -21.60 17.12
C SER A 179 -21.28 -22.07 15.95
N TYR A 180 -21.14 -21.26 14.91
CA TYR A 180 -20.40 -21.56 13.68
C TYR A 180 -19.13 -20.71 13.53
N GLY A 181 -18.77 -19.92 14.52
CA GLY A 181 -17.62 -19.06 14.51
C GLY A 181 -16.31 -19.76 14.88
N VAL A 182 -15.27 -18.95 15.02
CA VAL A 182 -13.99 -19.38 15.58
C VAL A 182 -14.19 -19.59 17.10
N GLU A 183 -13.71 -20.71 17.63
CA GLU A 183 -13.81 -20.97 19.06
C GLU A 183 -12.81 -20.17 19.88
N PHE A 184 -13.35 -19.32 20.74
CA PHE A 184 -12.58 -18.54 21.69
C PHE A 184 -12.83 -18.99 23.14
N ASN A 185 -11.80 -18.85 23.95
CA ASN A 185 -11.80 -19.10 25.39
C ASN A 185 -10.88 -18.09 26.10
N ASP A 186 -10.78 -18.15 27.43
CA ASP A 186 -9.97 -17.21 28.22
C ASP A 186 -8.47 -17.21 27.86
N LYS A 187 -7.94 -18.26 27.22
CA LYS A 187 -6.52 -18.39 26.86
C LYS A 187 -6.19 -17.84 25.47
N ASN A 188 -7.15 -17.86 24.55
CA ASN A 188 -6.92 -17.52 23.15
C ASN A 188 -7.71 -16.30 22.63
N CYS A 189 -8.58 -15.71 23.46
CA CYS A 189 -9.32 -14.51 23.09
C CYS A 189 -8.45 -13.25 23.17
N GLU A 190 -8.78 -12.26 22.35
CA GLU A 190 -8.17 -10.94 22.38
C GLU A 190 -9.03 -9.96 23.20
N LYS A 191 -8.54 -9.57 24.38
CA LYS A 191 -9.27 -8.69 25.33
C LYS A 191 -9.11 -7.21 24.95
N VAL A 192 -9.63 -6.82 23.80
CA VAL A 192 -9.48 -5.49 23.21
C VAL A 192 -10.83 -4.89 22.83
N MET A 193 -10.87 -3.58 22.65
CA MET A 193 -12.07 -2.82 22.25
C MET A 193 -12.01 -2.35 20.80
N MET A 194 -10.87 -2.56 20.14
CA MET A 194 -10.63 -2.29 18.73
C MET A 194 -9.51 -3.20 18.22
N GLY A 195 -9.51 -3.46 16.94
CA GLY A 195 -8.43 -4.16 16.23
C GLY A 195 -7.89 -3.29 15.12
N GLU A 196 -6.61 -3.01 15.22
CA GLU A 196 -5.88 -2.21 14.23
C GLU A 196 -5.11 -3.12 13.26
N TRP A 197 -4.01 -2.63 12.78
CA TRP A 197 -3.16 -3.27 11.78
C TRP A 197 -2.56 -4.63 12.20
N THR A 198 -2.47 -4.94 13.50
CA THR A 198 -2.02 -6.25 13.99
C THR A 198 -3.06 -7.37 13.87
N TRP A 199 -4.33 -7.04 13.58
CA TRP A 199 -5.36 -8.01 13.23
C TRP A 199 -5.19 -8.39 11.77
N GLU A 200 -4.35 -9.39 11.51
CA GLU A 200 -3.81 -9.68 10.20
C GLU A 200 -3.95 -11.17 9.87
N THR A 201 -4.60 -11.46 8.76
CA THR A 201 -4.96 -12.81 8.33
C THR A 201 -4.34 -13.15 6.98
N GLY A 202 -4.21 -14.44 6.70
CA GLY A 202 -3.89 -14.96 5.38
C GLY A 202 -2.43 -14.83 4.95
N MET A 203 -1.48 -14.79 5.88
CA MET A 203 -0.04 -14.71 5.54
C MET A 203 0.44 -15.90 4.71
N ASN A 204 -0.21 -17.06 4.86
CA ASN A 204 0.06 -18.33 4.18
C ASN A 204 -0.84 -18.57 2.95
N PHE A 205 -1.69 -17.61 2.59
CA PHE A 205 -2.58 -17.69 1.44
C PHE A 205 -2.17 -16.71 0.32
N ASP A 206 -2.62 -16.99 -0.89
CA ASP A 206 -2.44 -16.07 -2.00
C ASP A 206 -3.31 -14.82 -1.81
N GLN A 207 -2.66 -13.68 -1.56
CA GLN A 207 -3.33 -12.39 -1.25
C GLN A 207 -4.24 -11.87 -2.39
N ILE A 208 -4.23 -12.53 -3.54
CA ILE A 208 -5.05 -12.16 -4.69
C ILE A 208 -6.14 -13.19 -4.94
N LYS A 209 -5.77 -14.46 -5.06
CA LYS A 209 -6.72 -15.55 -5.35
C LYS A 209 -7.64 -15.84 -4.17
N ASP A 210 -7.09 -15.80 -2.96
CA ASP A 210 -7.80 -16.15 -1.73
C ASP A 210 -8.31 -14.90 -0.98
N PHE A 211 -8.29 -13.71 -1.62
CA PHE A 211 -8.56 -12.44 -0.93
C PHE A 211 -9.93 -12.40 -0.24
N GLU A 212 -10.97 -12.89 -0.89
CA GLU A 212 -12.31 -12.98 -0.31
C GLU A 212 -12.31 -13.88 0.93
N ARG A 213 -11.69 -15.05 0.84
CA ARG A 213 -11.54 -15.99 1.97
C ARG A 213 -10.76 -15.36 3.12
N ILE A 214 -9.66 -14.64 2.83
CA ILE A 214 -8.83 -13.94 3.82
C ILE A 214 -9.66 -12.89 4.56
N ARG A 215 -10.42 -12.08 3.82
CA ARG A 215 -11.31 -11.05 4.38
C ARG A 215 -12.41 -11.69 5.23
N ASP A 216 -13.10 -12.69 4.70
CA ASP A 216 -14.25 -13.33 5.37
C ASP A 216 -13.81 -13.99 6.67
N TYR A 217 -12.65 -14.66 6.67
CA TYR A 217 -12.06 -15.19 7.89
C TYR A 217 -11.71 -14.09 8.89
N GLY A 218 -11.10 -13.00 8.45
CA GLY A 218 -10.82 -11.85 9.29
C GLY A 218 -12.08 -11.26 9.95
N MET A 219 -13.17 -11.11 9.20
CA MET A 219 -14.46 -10.70 9.73
C MET A 219 -15.03 -11.72 10.73
N LEU A 220 -14.95 -13.01 10.40
CA LEU A 220 -15.41 -14.08 11.28
C LEU A 220 -14.67 -14.07 12.62
N VAL A 221 -13.34 -13.86 12.61
CA VAL A 221 -12.53 -13.70 13.82
C VAL A 221 -13.04 -12.52 14.67
N VAL A 222 -13.27 -11.36 14.05
CA VAL A 222 -13.76 -10.17 14.77
C VAL A 222 -15.09 -10.47 15.46
N TYR A 223 -16.07 -11.02 14.74
CA TYR A 223 -17.39 -11.30 15.30
C TYR A 223 -17.36 -12.41 16.36
N SER A 224 -16.57 -13.46 16.15
CA SER A 224 -16.47 -14.57 17.10
C SER A 224 -15.78 -14.15 18.41
N ASN A 225 -14.66 -13.41 18.31
CA ASN A 225 -13.98 -12.87 19.49
C ASN A 225 -14.89 -11.88 20.25
N TRP A 226 -15.59 -11.01 19.52
CA TRP A 226 -16.53 -10.07 20.12
C TRP A 226 -17.70 -10.80 20.81
N SER A 227 -18.25 -11.84 20.19
CA SER A 227 -19.28 -12.70 20.79
C SER A 227 -18.81 -13.34 22.09
N TYR A 228 -17.58 -13.88 22.11
CA TYR A 228 -16.99 -14.45 23.31
C TYR A 228 -16.84 -13.41 24.42
N LEU A 229 -16.28 -12.24 24.14
CA LEU A 229 -16.10 -11.15 25.10
C LEU A 229 -17.43 -10.66 25.70
N LYS A 230 -18.50 -10.67 24.91
CA LYS A 230 -19.83 -10.20 25.32
C LYS A 230 -20.58 -11.22 26.15
N ASN A 231 -20.48 -12.51 25.83
CA ASN A 231 -21.42 -13.53 26.33
C ASN A 231 -20.78 -14.55 27.26
N ARG A 232 -19.50 -14.88 27.08
CA ARG A 232 -18.87 -16.02 27.79
C ARG A 232 -17.71 -15.66 28.69
N MET A 233 -17.04 -14.53 28.42
CA MET A 233 -15.94 -14.09 29.28
C MET A 233 -16.45 -13.74 30.68
N LYS A 234 -15.77 -14.25 31.72
CA LYS A 234 -16.22 -14.08 33.12
C LYS A 234 -16.23 -12.62 33.58
N GLU A 235 -15.22 -11.84 33.19
CA GLU A 235 -15.06 -10.42 33.54
C GLU A 235 -15.41 -9.55 32.33
N ASN A 236 -16.69 -9.52 31.93
CA ASN A 236 -17.13 -8.86 30.70
C ASN A 236 -17.78 -7.48 30.90
N ASP A 237 -17.79 -6.93 32.11
CA ASP A 237 -18.49 -5.67 32.44
C ASP A 237 -18.05 -4.50 31.54
N GLN A 238 -16.76 -4.43 31.21
CA GLN A 238 -16.23 -3.39 30.31
C GLN A 238 -16.79 -3.45 28.89
N TYR A 239 -17.30 -4.60 28.45
CA TYR A 239 -17.89 -4.80 27.11
C TYR A 239 -19.43 -4.66 27.13
N LYS A 240 -20.09 -4.72 28.29
CA LYS A 240 -21.54 -4.78 28.42
C LYS A 240 -22.28 -3.67 27.67
N ASN A 241 -21.80 -2.44 27.81
CA ASN A 241 -22.38 -1.28 27.16
C ASN A 241 -21.78 -0.96 25.79
N ARG A 242 -20.83 -1.74 25.33
CA ARG A 242 -20.20 -1.50 24.02
C ARG A 242 -20.88 -2.26 22.90
N LYS A 243 -20.90 -1.66 21.71
CA LYS A 243 -21.31 -2.30 20.45
C LYS A 243 -20.21 -2.12 19.40
N LEU A 244 -20.14 -3.00 18.42
CA LEU A 244 -19.30 -2.78 17.24
C LEU A 244 -19.77 -1.51 16.55
N GLY A 245 -18.86 -0.55 16.40
CA GLY A 245 -19.10 0.71 15.70
C GLY A 245 -18.85 0.58 14.21
N TRP A 246 -17.84 -0.21 13.87
CA TRP A 246 -17.48 -0.50 12.48
C TRP A 246 -16.58 -1.74 12.42
N VAL A 247 -16.72 -2.50 11.34
CA VAL A 247 -15.82 -3.58 10.93
C VAL A 247 -15.52 -3.39 9.45
N ALA A 248 -14.25 -3.46 9.06
CA ALA A 248 -13.84 -3.31 7.67
C ALA A 248 -14.43 -4.45 6.81
N TYR A 249 -15.11 -4.08 5.73
CA TYR A 249 -15.59 -5.02 4.71
C TYR A 249 -14.62 -5.17 3.53
N VAL A 250 -13.54 -4.40 3.54
CA VAL A 250 -12.40 -4.54 2.64
C VAL A 250 -11.16 -4.72 3.51
N ALA A 251 -10.43 -5.81 3.31
CA ALA A 251 -9.20 -6.04 4.05
C ALA A 251 -8.05 -5.19 3.47
N GLY A 252 -7.30 -4.54 4.36
CA GLY A 252 -6.13 -3.73 3.98
C GLY A 252 -4.92 -4.60 3.68
N LYS A 253 -4.55 -4.73 2.40
CA LYS A 253 -3.38 -5.50 1.96
C LYS A 253 -2.07 -4.74 2.19
N ARG A 254 -1.03 -5.48 2.55
CA ARG A 254 0.35 -4.97 2.67
C ARG A 254 1.22 -5.41 1.53
N GLU A 255 1.02 -6.61 1.03
CA GLU A 255 1.86 -7.25 0.05
C GLU A 255 1.04 -8.11 -0.91
N SER A 256 1.57 -8.29 -2.12
CA SER A 256 1.16 -9.28 -3.10
C SER A 256 2.26 -9.39 -4.17
N ARG A 257 1.96 -9.25 -5.47
CA ARG A 257 2.98 -9.24 -6.52
C ARG A 257 3.85 -7.98 -6.43
N ARG A 258 5.15 -8.18 -6.62
CA ARG A 258 6.15 -7.14 -6.84
C ARG A 258 6.65 -7.31 -8.26
N LEU A 259 6.40 -6.31 -9.11
CA LEU A 259 6.85 -6.31 -10.51
C LEU A 259 8.34 -6.04 -10.59
N MET A 260 9.02 -6.60 -11.56
CA MET A 260 10.48 -6.46 -11.71
C MET A 260 10.82 -5.29 -12.62
N GLY A 261 11.60 -4.35 -12.08
CA GLY A 261 12.23 -3.26 -12.81
C GLY A 261 13.65 -3.58 -13.27
N ASP A 262 14.33 -2.58 -13.82
CA ASP A 262 15.76 -2.69 -14.17
C ASP A 262 16.66 -2.73 -12.93
N TYR A 263 16.15 -2.33 -11.78
CA TYR A 263 16.77 -2.49 -10.47
C TYR A 263 15.79 -3.11 -9.48
N ILE A 264 16.29 -3.98 -8.60
CA ILE A 264 15.53 -4.57 -7.50
C ILE A 264 16.11 -4.00 -6.20
N LEU A 265 15.34 -3.15 -5.53
CA LEU A 265 15.74 -2.60 -4.22
C LEU A 265 15.82 -3.71 -3.17
N LYS A 266 16.88 -3.72 -2.38
CA LYS A 266 17.14 -4.72 -1.32
C LYS A 266 17.55 -4.06 -0.02
N GLU A 267 17.59 -4.83 1.06
CA GLU A 267 17.94 -4.37 2.42
C GLU A 267 19.28 -3.62 2.45
N ASP A 268 20.30 -4.17 1.83
CA ASP A 268 21.66 -3.60 1.83
C ASP A 268 21.73 -2.20 1.22
N ASP A 269 20.95 -1.93 0.19
CA ASP A 269 20.88 -0.59 -0.40
C ASP A 269 20.45 0.44 0.63
N ILE A 270 19.46 0.09 1.43
CA ILE A 270 18.82 0.98 2.41
C ILE A 270 19.69 1.11 3.66
N THR A 271 20.13 -0.02 4.23
CA THR A 271 20.85 -0.06 5.50
C THR A 271 22.30 0.44 5.37
N LYS A 272 22.90 0.23 4.21
CA LYS A 272 24.25 0.74 3.87
C LYS A 272 24.22 2.10 3.17
N ASN A 273 23.01 2.66 2.98
CA ASN A 273 22.79 3.95 2.31
C ASN A 273 23.49 4.05 0.93
N VAL A 274 23.35 2.98 0.11
CA VAL A 274 23.97 2.93 -1.22
C VAL A 274 23.41 4.02 -2.12
N SER A 275 24.30 4.87 -2.66
CA SER A 275 23.90 5.95 -3.55
C SER A 275 23.72 5.45 -4.97
N HIS A 276 22.63 5.86 -5.62
CA HIS A 276 22.34 5.59 -7.03
C HIS A 276 22.23 6.90 -7.81
N GLU A 277 22.75 6.91 -9.04
CA GLU A 277 22.68 8.10 -9.92
C GLU A 277 21.23 8.53 -10.22
N ASP A 278 20.30 7.56 -10.22
CA ASP A 278 18.88 7.72 -10.47
C ASP A 278 18.04 7.76 -9.17
N ALA A 279 18.66 8.15 -8.05
CA ALA A 279 17.97 8.37 -6.79
C ALA A 279 16.76 9.30 -6.98
N SER A 280 15.60 8.94 -6.42
CA SER A 280 14.35 9.66 -6.60
C SER A 280 13.67 9.98 -5.27
N PHE A 281 12.47 9.48 -5.02
CA PHE A 281 11.74 9.73 -3.77
C PHE A 281 12.42 9.09 -2.55
N ALA A 282 12.25 9.69 -1.38
CA ALA A 282 12.79 9.14 -0.15
C ALA A 282 11.80 8.24 0.58
N THR A 283 12.25 7.04 0.99
CA THR A 283 11.54 6.30 2.04
C THR A 283 12.07 6.72 3.41
N THR A 284 11.18 6.76 4.41
CA THR A 284 11.45 7.27 5.76
C THR A 284 10.92 6.35 6.85
N TRP A 285 10.26 5.26 6.46
CA TRP A 285 9.74 4.25 7.38
C TRP A 285 10.82 3.23 7.68
N SER A 286 10.86 2.66 8.87
CA SER A 286 11.71 1.49 9.14
C SER A 286 11.38 0.36 8.17
N ILE A 287 12.32 -0.57 7.93
CA ILE A 287 11.97 -1.84 7.32
C ILE A 287 11.08 -2.57 8.33
N ASP A 288 9.80 -2.61 8.05
CA ASP A 288 8.73 -3.07 8.94
C ASP A 288 8.08 -4.31 8.31
N LEU A 289 8.47 -5.46 8.80
CA LEU A 289 7.93 -6.75 8.36
C LEU A 289 7.05 -7.37 9.43
N HIS A 290 6.06 -8.11 8.96
CA HIS A 290 5.06 -8.78 9.77
C HIS A 290 5.18 -10.28 9.63
N TRP A 291 5.10 -10.96 10.76
CA TRP A 291 5.05 -12.43 10.85
C TRP A 291 3.84 -12.87 11.66
N GLN A 292 3.48 -14.13 11.48
CA GLN A 292 2.51 -14.79 12.34
C GLN A 292 2.95 -14.68 13.80
N ASP A 293 2.03 -14.27 14.68
CA ASP A 293 2.29 -14.25 16.12
C ASP A 293 2.44 -15.69 16.64
N PRO A 294 3.59 -16.07 17.22
CA PRO A 294 3.81 -17.43 17.71
C PRO A 294 2.74 -17.89 18.71
N LYS A 295 2.28 -17.01 19.60
CA LYS A 295 1.22 -17.34 20.56
C LYS A 295 -0.12 -17.60 19.87
N ASN A 296 -0.40 -16.83 18.82
CA ASN A 296 -1.61 -17.03 18.05
C ASN A 296 -1.53 -18.34 17.25
N SER A 297 -0.34 -18.69 16.72
CA SER A 297 -0.10 -19.96 16.01
C SER A 297 -0.28 -21.19 16.89
N GLU A 298 -0.01 -21.11 18.21
CA GLU A 298 -0.27 -22.22 19.14
C GLU A 298 -1.74 -22.62 19.18
N HIS A 299 -2.64 -21.67 19.01
CA HIS A 299 -4.08 -21.87 19.09
C HIS A 299 -4.77 -21.98 17.74
N PHE A 300 -4.22 -21.37 16.71
CA PHE A 300 -4.83 -21.26 15.37
C PHE A 300 -3.83 -21.56 14.25
N PRO A 301 -3.16 -22.73 14.28
CA PRO A 301 -2.12 -23.05 13.30
C PRO A 301 -2.68 -23.06 11.87
N GLY A 302 -2.05 -22.27 10.99
CA GLY A 302 -2.48 -22.10 9.60
C GLY A 302 -3.70 -21.18 9.39
N ASN A 303 -4.30 -20.70 10.48
CA ASN A 303 -5.40 -19.73 10.50
C ASN A 303 -5.13 -18.61 11.50
N GLU A 304 -3.90 -18.18 11.57
CA GLU A 304 -3.49 -17.06 12.42
C GLU A 304 -4.20 -15.77 12.00
N PHE A 305 -4.54 -14.96 12.99
CA PHE A 305 -5.18 -13.65 12.78
C PHE A 305 -4.46 -12.51 13.51
N LYS A 306 -3.29 -12.80 14.06
CA LYS A 306 -2.42 -11.81 14.71
C LYS A 306 -1.05 -11.84 14.09
N ALA A 307 -0.49 -10.65 13.97
CA ALA A 307 0.89 -10.45 13.54
C ALA A 307 1.75 -9.88 14.66
N VAL A 308 3.01 -10.28 14.65
CA VAL A 308 4.12 -9.58 15.32
C VAL A 308 4.98 -8.90 14.27
N THR A 309 5.68 -7.84 14.67
CA THR A 309 6.51 -7.05 13.77
C THR A 309 7.96 -7.01 14.18
N LYS A 310 8.82 -6.86 13.19
CA LYS A 310 10.23 -6.56 13.40
C LYS A 310 10.59 -5.32 12.59
N HIS A 311 11.26 -4.39 13.24
CA HIS A 311 11.67 -3.14 12.64
C HIS A 311 13.19 -3.07 12.54
N ILE A 312 13.70 -2.73 11.35
CA ILE A 312 15.08 -2.28 11.16
C ILE A 312 15.01 -0.77 10.93
N LEU A 313 15.60 0.00 11.84
CA LEU A 313 15.64 1.45 11.74
C LEU A 313 16.52 1.87 10.57
N ILE A 314 16.10 2.89 9.83
CA ILE A 314 16.80 3.42 8.68
C ILE A 314 16.90 4.94 8.74
N HIS A 315 17.89 5.49 8.04
CA HIS A 315 17.87 6.89 7.64
C HIS A 315 16.94 7.08 6.43
N PRO A 316 16.42 8.29 6.17
CA PRO A 316 15.73 8.57 4.92
C PRO A 316 16.59 8.16 3.72
N TYR A 317 16.06 7.26 2.89
CA TYR A 317 16.79 6.64 1.79
C TYR A 317 16.13 6.93 0.45
N ALA A 318 16.91 7.40 -0.53
CA ALA A 318 16.40 7.73 -1.86
C ALA A 318 16.36 6.48 -2.76
N VAL A 319 15.15 6.08 -3.14
CA VAL A 319 14.91 4.88 -3.95
C VAL A 319 15.23 5.15 -5.43
N PRO A 320 15.93 4.22 -6.13
CA PRO A 320 16.25 4.38 -7.53
C PRO A 320 15.00 4.45 -8.43
N TYR A 321 15.00 5.34 -9.43
CA TYR A 321 13.93 5.44 -10.42
C TYR A 321 13.73 4.14 -11.20
N ARG A 322 14.79 3.37 -11.44
CA ARG A 322 14.75 2.05 -12.12
C ARG A 322 13.88 1.01 -11.39
N CYS A 323 13.44 1.27 -10.17
CA CYS A 323 12.44 0.46 -9.47
C CYS A 323 10.99 0.77 -9.88
N LEU A 324 10.75 1.82 -10.67
CA LEU A 324 9.42 2.37 -10.97
C LEU A 324 8.90 2.05 -12.38
N TYR A 325 9.57 1.23 -13.16
CA TYR A 325 9.10 0.78 -14.47
C TYR A 325 9.46 -0.69 -14.72
N SER A 326 8.65 -1.35 -15.55
CA SER A 326 8.85 -2.77 -15.88
C SER A 326 10.10 -3.00 -16.74
N ARG A 327 10.85 -4.06 -16.41
CA ARG A 327 12.05 -4.43 -17.19
C ARG A 327 11.75 -5.05 -18.56
N ASN A 328 10.55 -5.65 -18.72
CA ASN A 328 10.17 -6.38 -19.95
C ASN A 328 8.84 -5.92 -20.57
N VAL A 329 8.18 -4.89 -20.01
CA VAL A 329 7.04 -4.21 -20.65
C VAL A 329 7.42 -2.75 -20.83
N GLU A 330 7.73 -2.34 -22.06
CA GLU A 330 8.45 -1.10 -22.35
C GLU A 330 7.76 0.20 -21.94
N ASN A 331 6.43 0.23 -21.92
CA ASN A 331 5.64 1.42 -21.65
C ASN A 331 4.82 1.32 -20.36
N LEU A 332 5.27 0.48 -19.41
CA LEU A 332 4.62 0.25 -18.14
C LEU A 332 5.43 0.84 -16.99
N PHE A 333 4.86 1.82 -16.31
CA PHE A 333 5.29 2.30 -15.00
C PHE A 333 4.67 1.49 -13.87
N MET A 334 5.25 1.60 -12.67
CA MET A 334 4.78 1.00 -11.43
C MET A 334 4.83 2.02 -10.31
N ALA A 335 3.75 2.18 -9.56
CA ALA A 335 3.75 3.01 -8.35
C ALA A 335 2.84 2.37 -7.30
N GLY A 336 3.37 2.15 -6.10
CA GLY A 336 2.68 1.48 -5.02
C GLY A 336 3.52 0.36 -4.41
N ARG A 337 2.89 -0.53 -3.66
CA ARG A 337 3.57 -1.69 -3.04
C ARG A 337 4.01 -2.78 -4.04
N ASN A 338 3.69 -2.59 -5.32
CA ASN A 338 4.03 -3.48 -6.43
C ASN A 338 5.28 -3.06 -7.22
N ILE A 339 6.07 -2.11 -6.73
CA ILE A 339 7.34 -1.71 -7.37
C ILE A 339 8.41 -2.79 -7.22
N SER A 340 9.56 -2.58 -7.90
CA SER A 340 10.65 -3.56 -7.96
C SER A 340 11.50 -3.57 -6.70
N VAL A 341 11.15 -4.44 -5.76
CA VAL A 341 11.81 -4.57 -4.46
C VAL A 341 11.79 -6.03 -3.99
N THR A 342 12.69 -6.39 -3.08
CA THR A 342 12.61 -7.65 -2.32
C THR A 342 11.48 -7.59 -1.28
N HIS A 343 11.08 -8.73 -0.72
CA HIS A 343 10.14 -8.77 0.41
C HIS A 343 10.64 -7.93 1.59
N VAL A 344 11.94 -7.98 1.91
CA VAL A 344 12.52 -7.23 3.02
C VAL A 344 12.47 -5.73 2.75
N ALA A 345 12.96 -5.29 1.59
CA ALA A 345 12.94 -3.87 1.23
C ALA A 345 11.52 -3.31 1.08
N LEU A 346 10.53 -4.14 0.73
CA LEU A 346 9.13 -3.74 0.68
C LEU A 346 8.66 -3.16 2.04
N GLY A 347 9.18 -3.67 3.14
CA GLY A 347 8.81 -3.23 4.49
C GLY A 347 8.87 -1.72 4.69
N THR A 348 9.80 -1.01 4.04
CA THR A 348 9.94 0.43 4.17
C THR A 348 9.18 1.23 3.10
N VAL A 349 9.05 0.71 1.88
CA VAL A 349 8.52 1.51 0.75
C VAL A 349 7.00 1.44 0.59
N ARG A 350 6.34 0.45 1.20
CA ARG A 350 4.89 0.20 1.07
C ARG A 350 3.99 1.22 1.77
N VAL A 351 4.52 2.03 2.65
CA VAL A 351 3.72 3.02 3.41
C VAL A 351 3.22 4.15 2.52
N MET A 352 2.05 4.69 2.85
CA MET A 352 1.25 5.44 1.90
C MET A 352 1.82 6.79 1.49
N ARG A 353 2.52 7.50 2.37
CA ARG A 353 3.19 8.76 1.97
C ARG A 353 4.34 8.49 1.00
N THR A 354 5.06 7.40 1.19
CA THR A 354 6.11 6.95 0.26
C THR A 354 5.51 6.57 -1.10
N THR A 355 4.41 5.79 -1.11
CA THR A 355 3.76 5.42 -2.39
C THR A 355 3.14 6.62 -3.11
N GLY A 356 2.71 7.64 -2.37
CA GLY A 356 2.26 8.90 -2.97
C GLY A 356 3.40 9.63 -3.71
N MET A 357 4.59 9.69 -3.13
CA MET A 357 5.78 10.25 -3.79
C MET A 357 6.19 9.45 -5.04
N MET A 358 6.06 8.12 -5.03
CA MET A 358 6.26 7.29 -6.23
C MET A 358 5.37 7.76 -7.38
N GLY A 359 4.08 8.01 -7.10
CA GLY A 359 3.14 8.52 -8.09
C GLY A 359 3.52 9.90 -8.64
N GLU A 360 4.12 10.76 -7.81
CA GLU A 360 4.64 12.06 -8.27
C GLU A 360 5.79 11.87 -9.27
N VAL A 361 6.77 11.04 -8.92
CA VAL A 361 7.94 10.74 -9.78
C VAL A 361 7.51 10.07 -11.09
N VAL A 362 6.64 9.07 -11.02
CA VAL A 362 6.10 8.39 -12.22
C VAL A 362 5.37 9.38 -13.13
N GLY A 363 4.58 10.29 -12.55
CA GLY A 363 3.89 11.30 -13.35
C GLY A 363 4.83 12.32 -13.99
N MET A 364 5.93 12.70 -13.33
CA MET A 364 6.99 13.53 -13.89
C MET A 364 7.68 12.81 -15.04
N ALA A 365 8.09 11.56 -14.84
CA ALA A 365 8.71 10.74 -15.89
C ALA A 365 7.78 10.52 -17.09
N ALA A 366 6.48 10.30 -16.87
CA ALA A 366 5.49 10.17 -17.94
C ALA A 366 5.38 11.45 -18.79
N SER A 367 5.52 12.63 -18.19
CA SER A 367 5.55 13.90 -18.94
C SER A 367 6.79 14.02 -19.83
N LEU A 368 7.93 13.54 -19.35
CA LEU A 368 9.17 13.49 -20.16
C LEU A 368 9.08 12.45 -21.27
N CYS A 369 8.48 11.28 -21.02
CA CYS A 369 8.18 10.31 -22.08
C CYS A 369 7.37 10.96 -23.21
N LYS A 370 6.32 11.73 -22.85
CA LYS A 370 5.52 12.46 -23.83
C LYS A 370 6.32 13.55 -24.54
N LYS A 371 7.13 14.31 -23.80
CA LYS A 371 7.90 15.44 -24.35
C LYS A 371 8.95 15.00 -25.38
N TYR A 372 9.62 13.90 -25.10
CA TYR A 372 10.77 13.42 -25.88
C TYR A 372 10.48 12.18 -26.72
N ASP A 373 9.25 11.68 -26.71
CA ASP A 373 8.81 10.45 -27.37
C ASP A 373 9.70 9.24 -27.02
N VAL A 374 9.92 9.05 -25.70
CA VAL A 374 10.75 7.97 -25.16
C VAL A 374 9.99 7.08 -24.21
N THR A 375 10.50 5.87 -23.99
CA THR A 375 9.98 4.93 -22.98
C THR A 375 10.39 5.35 -21.55
N PRO A 376 9.78 4.78 -20.50
CA PRO A 376 10.25 4.94 -19.11
C PRO A 376 11.75 4.70 -18.94
N ARG A 377 12.30 3.65 -19.55
CA ARG A 377 13.75 3.37 -19.59
C ARG A 377 14.52 4.43 -20.36
N GLY A 378 13.93 5.01 -21.40
CA GLY A 378 14.51 6.12 -22.18
C GLY A 378 14.71 7.37 -21.33
N VAL A 379 13.81 7.65 -20.37
CA VAL A 379 13.99 8.75 -19.41
C VAL A 379 15.23 8.50 -18.55
N TYR A 380 15.42 7.30 -18.02
CA TYR A 380 16.64 6.96 -17.28
C TYR A 380 17.91 7.15 -18.14
N ARG A 381 17.91 6.66 -19.38
CA ARG A 381 19.11 6.63 -20.23
C ARG A 381 19.51 8.00 -20.77
N SER A 382 18.55 8.88 -21.04
CA SER A 382 18.82 10.09 -21.83
C SER A 382 18.25 11.38 -21.22
N HIS A 383 17.36 11.31 -20.25
CA HIS A 383 16.63 12.45 -19.67
C HIS A 383 16.57 12.43 -18.15
N LEU A 384 17.56 11.77 -17.51
CA LEU A 384 17.59 11.65 -16.06
C LEU A 384 17.75 13.01 -15.37
N GLU A 385 18.54 13.92 -15.92
CA GLU A 385 18.73 15.28 -15.37
C GLU A 385 17.46 16.14 -15.48
N ASP A 386 16.67 15.95 -16.56
CA ASP A 386 15.35 16.60 -16.66
C ASP A 386 14.40 16.07 -15.55
N LEU A 387 14.42 14.77 -15.29
CA LEU A 387 13.63 14.18 -14.20
C LEU A 387 14.07 14.72 -12.84
N LYS A 388 15.36 14.80 -12.57
CA LYS A 388 15.92 15.39 -11.35
C LYS A 388 15.49 16.85 -11.18
N THR A 389 15.46 17.62 -12.27
CA THR A 389 14.99 19.00 -12.27
C THR A 389 13.52 19.09 -11.87
N LEU A 390 12.65 18.28 -12.48
CA LEU A 390 11.22 18.22 -12.11
C LEU A 390 11.01 17.82 -10.64
N MET A 391 11.81 16.87 -10.12
CA MET A 391 11.74 16.48 -8.72
C MET A 391 12.18 17.59 -7.76
N LYS A 392 13.14 18.42 -8.16
CA LYS A 392 13.57 19.60 -7.38
C LYS A 392 12.52 20.71 -7.39
N GLU A 393 11.86 20.92 -8.50
CA GLU A 393 10.86 21.98 -8.67
C GLU A 393 9.51 21.58 -8.04
N GLY A 394 9.14 20.28 -8.10
CA GLY A 394 7.82 19.80 -7.69
C GLY A 394 6.69 20.35 -8.56
N VAL A 395 5.47 19.85 -8.32
CA VAL A 395 4.24 20.26 -9.06
C VAL A 395 3.10 20.67 -8.14
N ASN A 396 3.36 20.79 -6.86
CA ASN A 396 2.39 21.12 -5.83
C ASN A 396 2.19 22.65 -5.65
N LYS A 397 1.13 23.01 -4.96
CA LYS A 397 0.95 24.37 -4.47
C LYS A 397 1.96 24.68 -3.37
N LYS A 398 2.73 25.76 -3.54
CA LYS A 398 3.76 26.17 -2.57
C LYS A 398 3.14 26.78 -1.30
N GLY A 399 3.87 26.72 -0.20
CA GLY A 399 3.50 27.36 1.06
C GLY A 399 2.41 26.67 1.88
N LEU A 400 1.93 25.51 1.47
CA LEU A 400 0.98 24.74 2.28
C LEU A 400 1.69 24.14 3.52
N PRO A 401 1.04 24.12 4.70
CA PRO A 401 1.60 23.52 5.89
C PRO A 401 1.78 22.00 5.71
N ASN A 402 2.83 21.45 6.31
CA ASN A 402 3.02 20.02 6.40
C ASN A 402 2.31 19.49 7.65
N ASN A 403 1.12 18.92 7.47
CA ASN A 403 0.27 18.38 8.55
C ASN A 403 0.58 16.93 8.91
N GLN A 404 1.74 16.41 8.57
CA GLN A 404 2.07 15.03 8.92
C GLN A 404 2.19 14.87 10.44
N ARG A 405 1.35 14.00 11.01
CA ARG A 405 1.27 13.77 12.46
C ARG A 405 1.93 12.47 12.90
N TYR A 406 2.22 11.57 11.97
CA TYR A 406 2.73 10.24 12.23
C TYR A 406 4.10 10.04 11.59
N ASN A 407 5.03 9.65 12.45
CA ASN A 407 6.39 9.23 12.12
C ASN A 407 6.68 7.94 12.88
N GLU A 408 5.91 6.90 12.61
CA GLU A 408 5.99 5.67 13.39
C GLU A 408 7.10 4.73 12.92
N GLY A 409 7.68 4.88 11.78
CA GLY A 409 8.94 4.20 11.51
C GLY A 409 10.04 4.87 12.32
N GLY A 410 10.70 4.19 13.21
CA GLY A 410 11.84 4.74 13.92
C GLY A 410 12.88 5.26 12.93
N ILE A 411 13.53 6.38 13.25
CA ILE A 411 14.61 6.95 12.46
C ILE A 411 15.85 7.00 13.33
N LEU A 412 16.95 6.53 12.78
CA LEU A 412 18.26 6.71 13.40
C LEU A 412 18.55 8.21 13.51
N LYS A 413 19.00 8.67 14.69
CA LYS A 413 19.29 10.08 14.95
C LYS A 413 20.60 10.55 14.32
N ASP A 414 21.54 9.63 14.16
CA ASP A 414 22.84 9.91 13.59
C ASP A 414 22.77 10.01 12.06
N LYS A 415 23.53 10.93 11.49
CA LYS A 415 23.63 11.04 10.03
C LYS A 415 24.33 9.80 9.48
N PRO A 416 23.91 9.26 8.32
CA PRO A 416 24.65 8.19 7.66
C PRO A 416 26.06 8.66 7.38
N VAL A 417 27.03 7.81 7.63
CA VAL A 417 28.39 8.03 7.16
C VAL A 417 28.31 7.89 5.64
N VAL A 418 28.48 8.99 4.93
CA VAL A 418 28.59 8.98 3.47
C VAL A 418 29.94 8.31 3.17
N GLN A 419 29.91 7.09 2.67
CA GLN A 419 31.07 6.41 2.09
C GLN A 419 31.26 6.86 0.65
#